data_ea9cbeff65e16e70106a97feef821058
#
_entry.id   ea9cbeff65e16e70106a97feef821058
#
_cell.length_a   1.000
_cell.length_b   1.000
_cell.length_c   1.000
_cell.angle_alpha   90.00
_cell.angle_beta   90.00
_cell.angle_gamma   90.00
#
_symmetry.space_group_name_H-M   'P 1'
#
loop_
_entity.id
_entity.type
_entity.pdbx_description
1 polymer ?
#
loop_
_entity_poly.entity_id
_entity_poly.type
_entity_poly.pdbx_seq_one_letter_code
_entity_poly.pdbx_strand_id
1 'polypeptide(L)'
;MNKTYKYVIIGAGIAGCSTAYFLSKYSKSILLIDRNCDLAQGASGAAGAFLSPLLGKPNKFKDLVTEALKFSTEFYKEITPKEITNCGVVRIPKNNEDEEKFQSYKPYMDFDFSQEEKGYFFEIGSQVNSYNICKILAKDIEKKFKYEVKSYKKENDFWLVNNEIKAENLIITTGADVSLIEEKYFNIRAVWGQKIDIESTTCLSKNYHKACSLSHSTKLEDKNTYLTSIGATHNRIDCDLRVCNCCLRKKELSDIEHDTYTNELVKSNTKELLEKANDIKLIHEPKVVDVKVGPRASSVDYFPMVGKLVDSKKTLEEFPHLKNGSHIKDEMISTIDNLYVLNGVGGRGYVLSPYLAKKLVDEIEKNNFFNVEISTHRLFKRWVKKLF
;
A
#
# COMPACT_ATOMS: atom_id res chain seq x y z
N MET A 1 9.73 14.60 -32.19
CA MET A 1 10.61 14.63 -30.99
C MET A 1 9.91 13.88 -29.87
N ASN A 2 10.56 12.90 -29.27
CA ASN A 2 9.98 12.19 -28.11
C ASN A 2 9.85 13.17 -26.94
N LYS A 3 8.65 13.29 -26.38
CA LYS A 3 8.38 14.17 -25.23
C LYS A 3 9.23 13.72 -24.04
N THR A 4 9.95 14.65 -23.42
CA THR A 4 10.70 14.43 -22.19
C THR A 4 9.84 14.88 -21.02
N TYR A 5 9.71 14.03 -20.01
CA TYR A 5 9.00 14.32 -18.76
C TYR A 5 10.00 14.64 -17.65
N LYS A 6 9.69 15.58 -16.80
CA LYS A 6 10.47 15.81 -15.56
C LYS A 6 10.35 14.59 -14.63
N TYR A 7 9.15 13.99 -14.56
CA TYR A 7 8.90 12.80 -13.76
C TYR A 7 8.12 11.75 -14.54
N VAL A 8 8.60 10.51 -14.49
CA VAL A 8 7.83 9.33 -14.91
C VAL A 8 7.64 8.44 -13.71
N ILE A 9 6.39 8.10 -13.40
CA ILE A 9 6.01 7.25 -12.29
C ILE A 9 5.44 5.95 -12.84
N ILE A 10 6.01 4.81 -12.45
CA ILE A 10 5.58 3.48 -12.89
C ILE A 10 4.77 2.83 -11.78
N GLY A 11 3.47 2.59 -12.03
CA GLY A 11 2.50 2.02 -11.10
C GLY A 11 1.47 3.05 -10.63
N ALA A 12 0.20 2.85 -11.01
CA ALA A 12 -0.91 3.75 -10.69
C ALA A 12 -1.77 3.26 -9.49
N GLY A 13 -1.13 2.61 -8.51
CA GLY A 13 -1.70 2.36 -7.19
C GLY A 13 -1.64 3.58 -6.30
N ILE A 14 -2.06 3.44 -5.03
CA ILE A 14 -2.09 4.55 -4.06
C ILE A 14 -0.71 5.21 -3.86
N ALA A 15 0.38 4.44 -3.93
CA ALA A 15 1.74 4.97 -3.81
C ALA A 15 2.07 5.91 -4.98
N GLY A 16 1.84 5.45 -6.23
CA GLY A 16 2.09 6.26 -7.43
C GLY A 16 1.17 7.46 -7.53
N CYS A 17 -0.14 7.30 -7.26
CA CYS A 17 -1.10 8.41 -7.26
C CYS A 17 -0.75 9.48 -6.22
N SER A 18 -0.36 9.08 -5.00
CA SER A 18 0.09 10.02 -3.96
C SER A 18 1.37 10.76 -4.37
N THR A 19 2.34 10.04 -4.94
CA THR A 19 3.59 10.64 -5.44
C THR A 19 3.31 11.64 -6.55
N ALA A 20 2.47 11.28 -7.52
CA ALA A 20 2.06 12.15 -8.62
C ALA A 20 1.37 13.44 -8.11
N TYR A 21 0.48 13.30 -7.11
CA TYR A 21 -0.18 14.43 -6.48
C TYR A 21 0.81 15.42 -5.88
N PHE A 22 1.76 14.95 -5.06
CA PHE A 22 2.72 15.86 -4.42
C PHE A 22 3.71 16.46 -5.44
N LEU A 23 4.18 15.72 -6.44
CA LEU A 23 5.02 16.23 -7.51
C LEU A 23 4.29 17.27 -8.37
N SER A 24 2.97 17.17 -8.54
CA SER A 24 2.18 18.14 -9.31
C SER A 24 2.19 19.56 -8.74
N LYS A 25 2.61 19.71 -7.48
CA LYS A 25 2.82 21.03 -6.84
C LYS A 25 4.10 21.72 -7.35
N TYR A 26 5.03 20.96 -7.95
CA TYR A 26 6.32 21.45 -8.45
C TYR A 26 6.43 21.44 -9.97
N SER A 27 5.71 20.56 -10.66
CA SER A 27 5.77 20.47 -12.12
C SER A 27 4.47 19.96 -12.71
N LYS A 28 4.18 20.35 -13.96
CA LYS A 28 3.12 19.76 -14.79
C LYS A 28 3.63 18.67 -15.72
N SER A 29 4.96 18.50 -15.83
CA SER A 29 5.61 17.51 -16.68
C SER A 29 5.75 16.18 -15.96
N ILE A 30 4.62 15.53 -15.72
CA ILE A 30 4.49 14.24 -15.02
C ILE A 30 3.74 13.26 -15.90
N LEU A 31 4.26 12.03 -16.02
CA LEU A 31 3.56 10.92 -16.64
C LEU A 31 3.41 9.77 -15.64
N LEU A 32 2.17 9.33 -15.41
CA LEU A 32 1.84 8.16 -14.61
C LEU A 32 1.55 6.98 -15.53
N ILE A 33 2.31 5.90 -15.42
CA ILE A 33 2.22 4.71 -16.27
C ILE A 33 1.69 3.52 -15.47
N ASP A 34 0.78 2.76 -16.06
CA ASP A 34 0.39 1.44 -15.52
C ASP A 34 0.12 0.44 -16.66
N ARG A 35 0.44 -0.82 -16.41
CA ARG A 35 0.14 -1.92 -17.33
C ARG A 35 -1.35 -2.23 -17.42
N ASN A 36 -2.09 -1.90 -16.38
CA ASN A 36 -3.52 -2.08 -16.32
C ASN A 36 -4.27 -0.98 -17.08
N CYS A 37 -5.58 -1.16 -17.23
CA CYS A 37 -6.43 -0.25 -18.00
C CYS A 37 -6.90 0.98 -17.22
N ASP A 38 -6.65 1.05 -15.90
CA ASP A 38 -7.13 2.11 -15.03
C ASP A 38 -6.30 2.21 -13.74
N LEU A 39 -6.59 3.23 -12.93
CA LEU A 39 -6.02 3.45 -11.60
C LEU A 39 -6.41 2.34 -10.61
N ALA A 40 -5.58 2.11 -9.61
CA ALA A 40 -5.85 1.23 -8.48
C ALA A 40 -6.26 -0.21 -8.86
N GLN A 41 -5.76 -0.75 -9.95
CA GLN A 41 -6.14 -2.10 -10.40
C GLN A 41 -5.46 -3.24 -9.62
N GLY A 42 -4.42 -2.97 -8.82
CA GLY A 42 -3.75 -3.94 -7.95
C GLY A 42 -4.30 -3.96 -6.52
N ALA A 43 -3.41 -4.16 -5.55
CA ALA A 43 -3.74 -4.20 -4.12
C ALA A 43 -4.50 -2.95 -3.63
N SER A 44 -4.26 -1.78 -4.22
CA SER A 44 -4.94 -0.54 -3.85
C SER A 44 -6.45 -0.61 -4.05
N GLY A 45 -6.91 -1.15 -5.18
CA GLY A 45 -8.34 -1.28 -5.43
C GLY A 45 -8.99 -2.47 -4.73
N ALA A 46 -8.21 -3.48 -4.34
CA ALA A 46 -8.67 -4.59 -3.53
C ALA A 46 -8.68 -4.27 -2.02
N ALA A 47 -8.21 -3.08 -1.62
CA ALA A 47 -8.17 -2.68 -0.23
C ALA A 47 -9.53 -2.28 0.31
N GLY A 48 -9.81 -2.59 1.59
CA GLY A 48 -10.90 -1.96 2.35
C GLY A 48 -10.60 -0.51 2.72
N ALA A 49 -9.38 -0.06 2.48
CA ALA A 49 -8.89 1.31 2.67
C ALA A 49 -9.20 1.90 4.06
N PHE A 50 -9.08 1.07 5.08
CA PHE A 50 -9.26 1.48 6.47
C PHE A 50 -8.04 2.26 6.97
N LEU A 51 -8.31 3.36 7.65
CA LEU A 51 -7.35 4.12 8.43
C LEU A 51 -7.59 3.79 9.90
N SER A 52 -6.67 3.05 10.51
CA SER A 52 -6.86 2.50 11.86
C SER A 52 -5.54 2.53 12.64
N PRO A 53 -5.59 2.86 13.95
CA PRO A 53 -4.41 2.83 14.82
C PRO A 53 -3.70 1.47 14.81
N LEU A 54 -2.39 1.49 14.92
CA LEU A 54 -1.59 0.30 15.20
C LEU A 54 -1.46 0.16 16.72
N LEU A 55 -2.05 -0.90 17.28
CA LEU A 55 -1.92 -1.21 18.69
C LEU A 55 -0.64 -2.00 18.93
N GLY A 56 0.02 -1.74 20.05
CA GLY A 56 1.25 -2.43 20.42
C GLY A 56 2.12 -1.62 21.40
N LYS A 57 3.20 -2.23 21.87
CA LYS A 57 4.23 -1.53 22.62
C LYS A 57 4.96 -0.54 21.73
N PRO A 58 5.56 0.53 22.27
CA PRO A 58 6.33 1.52 21.52
C PRO A 58 7.45 0.87 20.70
N ASN A 59 7.50 1.22 19.43
CA ASN A 59 8.58 0.86 18.51
C ASN A 59 8.51 1.77 17.28
N LYS A 60 9.61 1.87 16.55
CA LYS A 60 9.76 2.76 15.40
C LYS A 60 8.71 2.55 14.29
N PHE A 61 8.23 1.33 14.08
CA PHE A 61 7.18 1.08 13.09
C PHE A 61 5.81 1.61 13.57
N LYS A 62 5.52 1.48 14.86
CA LYS A 62 4.30 2.05 15.46
C LYS A 62 4.33 3.57 15.37
N ASP A 63 5.47 4.20 15.67
CA ASP A 63 5.65 5.65 15.57
C ASP A 63 5.39 6.14 14.14
N LEU A 64 6.01 5.46 13.15
CA LEU A 64 5.78 5.74 11.72
C LEU A 64 4.29 5.64 11.34
N VAL A 65 3.61 4.57 11.78
CA VAL A 65 2.18 4.38 11.46
C VAL A 65 1.32 5.43 12.14
N THR A 66 1.64 5.82 13.37
CA THR A 66 0.93 6.86 14.14
C THR A 66 1.03 8.22 13.46
N GLU A 67 2.25 8.63 13.07
CA GLU A 67 2.47 9.88 12.32
C GLU A 67 1.75 9.85 10.96
N ALA A 68 1.91 8.76 10.22
CA ALA A 68 1.27 8.61 8.93
C ALA A 68 -0.25 8.58 9.01
N LEU A 69 -0.84 7.99 10.06
CA LEU A 69 -2.28 7.97 10.27
C LEU A 69 -2.83 9.39 10.52
N LYS A 70 -2.19 10.17 11.40
CA LYS A 70 -2.55 11.57 11.64
C LYS A 70 -2.50 12.37 10.34
N PHE A 71 -1.36 12.31 9.65
CA PHE A 71 -1.17 13.02 8.40
C PHE A 71 -2.19 12.64 7.33
N SER A 72 -2.36 11.35 7.07
CA SER A 72 -3.21 10.87 5.97
C SER A 72 -4.69 11.12 6.24
N THR A 73 -5.14 11.04 7.50
CA THR A 73 -6.52 11.36 7.85
C THR A 73 -6.83 12.83 7.57
N GLU A 74 -5.99 13.75 8.04
CA GLU A 74 -6.18 15.18 7.76
C GLU A 74 -6.03 15.51 6.27
N PHE A 75 -5.05 14.92 5.60
CA PHE A 75 -4.85 15.09 4.17
C PHE A 75 -6.08 14.69 3.35
N TYR A 76 -6.70 13.54 3.64
CA TYR A 76 -7.91 13.13 2.93
C TYR A 76 -9.12 14.01 3.25
N LYS A 77 -9.26 14.48 4.49
CA LYS A 77 -10.31 15.45 4.87
C LYS A 77 -10.16 16.76 4.08
N GLU A 78 -8.92 17.23 3.90
CA GLU A 78 -8.64 18.46 3.18
C GLU A 78 -8.94 18.34 1.68
N ILE A 79 -8.42 17.30 1.02
CA ILE A 79 -8.51 17.19 -0.44
C ILE A 79 -9.86 16.65 -0.92
N THR A 80 -10.55 15.88 -0.09
CA THR A 80 -11.79 15.21 -0.50
C THR A 80 -12.65 14.74 0.70
N PRO A 81 -13.32 15.65 1.40
CA PRO A 81 -14.12 15.30 2.58
C PRO A 81 -15.27 14.32 2.29
N LYS A 82 -15.70 14.21 1.03
CA LYS A 82 -16.78 13.30 0.61
C LYS A 82 -16.34 11.84 0.46
N GLU A 83 -15.04 11.59 0.33
CA GLU A 83 -14.50 10.24 0.09
C GLU A 83 -13.88 9.62 1.34
N ILE A 84 -13.92 10.33 2.47
CA ILE A 84 -13.51 9.82 3.78
C ILE A 84 -14.71 9.77 4.72
N THR A 85 -14.92 8.61 5.33
CA THR A 85 -15.95 8.43 6.37
C THR A 85 -15.27 8.32 7.73
N ASN A 86 -15.48 9.33 8.57
CA ASN A 86 -14.92 9.42 9.91
C ASN A 86 -15.94 8.88 10.93
N CYS A 87 -16.14 7.57 10.92
CA CYS A 87 -17.10 6.89 11.81
C CYS A 87 -16.42 6.13 12.96
N GLY A 88 -15.12 6.31 13.13
CA GLY A 88 -14.33 5.58 14.11
C GLY A 88 -14.09 4.12 13.75
N VAL A 89 -13.32 3.44 14.60
CA VAL A 89 -13.06 2.00 14.49
C VAL A 89 -13.09 1.34 15.85
N VAL A 90 -13.83 0.26 15.97
CA VAL A 90 -13.79 -0.64 17.14
C VAL A 90 -12.74 -1.71 16.91
N ARG A 91 -11.68 -1.71 17.72
CA ARG A 91 -10.62 -2.73 17.72
C ARG A 91 -10.99 -3.82 18.71
N ILE A 92 -11.26 -5.03 18.21
CA ILE A 92 -11.75 -6.16 19.01
C ILE A 92 -10.63 -7.19 19.15
N PRO A 93 -10.29 -7.64 20.37
CA PRO A 93 -9.38 -8.77 20.59
C PRO A 93 -9.88 -10.05 19.89
N LYS A 94 -8.97 -10.83 19.33
CA LYS A 94 -9.33 -12.07 18.63
C LYS A 94 -9.71 -13.20 19.58
N ASN A 95 -9.06 -13.25 20.73
CA ASN A 95 -9.22 -14.24 21.79
C ASN A 95 -8.73 -13.66 23.12
N ASN A 96 -8.76 -14.44 24.19
CA ASN A 96 -8.37 -14.02 25.55
C ASN A 96 -6.89 -13.58 25.62
N GLU A 97 -5.98 -14.28 24.93
CA GLU A 97 -4.57 -13.90 24.86
C GLU A 97 -4.38 -12.52 24.21
N ASP A 98 -5.15 -12.24 23.16
CA ASP A 98 -5.12 -10.94 22.48
C ASP A 98 -5.78 -9.84 23.35
N GLU A 99 -6.75 -10.20 24.18
CA GLU A 99 -7.35 -9.29 25.16
C GLU A 99 -6.33 -8.88 26.24
N GLU A 100 -5.59 -9.82 26.80
CA GLU A 100 -4.50 -9.52 27.74
C GLU A 100 -3.45 -8.58 27.09
N LYS A 101 -3.10 -8.82 25.82
CA LYS A 101 -2.23 -7.93 25.07
C LYS A 101 -2.83 -6.54 24.94
N PHE A 102 -4.11 -6.40 24.62
CA PHE A 102 -4.78 -5.11 24.52
C PHE A 102 -4.75 -4.35 25.85
N GLN A 103 -4.97 -5.03 26.98
CA GLN A 103 -4.84 -4.45 28.31
C GLN A 103 -3.42 -3.91 28.54
N SER A 104 -2.40 -4.69 28.14
CA SER A 104 -1.00 -4.28 28.27
C SER A 104 -0.61 -3.12 27.36
N TYR A 105 -1.37 -2.85 26.29
CA TYR A 105 -1.13 -1.76 25.35
C TYR A 105 -1.78 -0.44 25.74
N LYS A 106 -2.73 -0.43 26.70
CA LYS A 106 -3.45 0.78 27.12
C LYS A 106 -2.53 1.98 27.42
N PRO A 107 -1.43 1.82 28.21
CA PRO A 107 -0.53 2.94 28.51
C PRO A 107 0.20 3.51 27.28
N TYR A 108 0.16 2.79 26.15
CA TYR A 108 0.89 3.10 24.93
C TYR A 108 -0.04 3.40 23.74
N MET A 109 -1.32 3.66 23.98
CA MET A 109 -2.25 4.05 22.94
C MET A 109 -2.03 5.51 22.58
N ASP A 110 -1.74 5.78 21.30
CA ASP A 110 -1.35 7.12 20.81
C ASP A 110 -2.55 8.02 20.50
N PHE A 111 -3.76 7.48 20.60
CA PHE A 111 -5.02 8.18 20.29
C PHE A 111 -6.02 7.94 21.40
N ASP A 112 -6.90 8.91 21.59
CA ASP A 112 -8.03 8.79 22.50
C ASP A 112 -8.90 7.60 22.14
N PHE A 113 -9.32 6.87 23.15
CA PHE A 113 -10.18 5.68 22.99
C PHE A 113 -11.19 5.59 24.13
N SER A 114 -12.31 4.95 23.83
CA SER A 114 -13.30 4.53 24.81
C SER A 114 -13.47 3.02 24.81
N GLN A 115 -13.90 2.47 25.93
CA GLN A 115 -14.19 1.04 26.01
C GLN A 115 -15.56 0.77 25.39
N GLU A 116 -15.62 -0.21 24.52
CA GLU A 116 -16.83 -0.80 23.94
C GLU A 116 -17.03 -2.20 24.49
N GLU A 117 -18.25 -2.77 24.36
CA GLU A 117 -18.60 -4.09 24.90
C GLU A 117 -17.60 -5.18 24.54
N LYS A 118 -17.07 -5.16 23.30
CA LYS A 118 -16.15 -6.18 22.78
C LYS A 118 -14.74 -5.68 22.50
N GLY A 119 -14.37 -4.45 22.89
CA GLY A 119 -13.04 -3.90 22.56
C GLY A 119 -12.90 -2.43 22.85
N TYR A 120 -12.10 -1.74 22.01
CA TYR A 120 -11.80 -0.32 22.17
C TYR A 120 -12.18 0.45 20.93
N PHE A 121 -12.98 1.50 21.09
CA PHE A 121 -13.35 2.44 20.04
C PHE A 121 -12.32 3.57 19.94
N PHE A 122 -11.84 3.82 18.74
CA PHE A 122 -10.95 4.93 18.41
C PHE A 122 -11.65 5.85 17.42
N GLU A 123 -11.86 7.10 17.81
CA GLU A 123 -12.55 8.09 16.98
C GLU A 123 -11.75 8.45 15.72
N ILE A 124 -10.41 8.44 15.79
CA ILE A 124 -9.52 8.67 14.64
C ILE A 124 -9.72 7.67 13.50
N GLY A 125 -10.33 6.51 13.78
CA GLY A 125 -10.60 5.48 12.79
C GLY A 125 -11.50 6.01 11.68
N SER A 126 -11.13 5.71 10.44
CA SER A 126 -11.87 6.15 9.27
C SER A 126 -11.71 5.16 8.12
N GLN A 127 -12.45 5.38 7.06
CA GLN A 127 -12.35 4.61 5.82
C GLN A 127 -12.43 5.57 4.63
N VAL A 128 -11.70 5.27 3.57
CA VAL A 128 -11.76 6.01 2.31
C VAL A 128 -12.21 5.12 1.17
N ASN A 129 -12.82 5.74 0.14
CA ASN A 129 -13.09 5.03 -1.11
C ASN A 129 -11.79 4.85 -1.89
N SER A 130 -11.31 3.62 -1.98
CA SER A 130 -9.99 3.30 -2.53
C SER A 130 -9.79 3.77 -3.97
N TYR A 131 -10.78 3.59 -4.84
CA TYR A 131 -10.69 4.00 -6.25
C TYR A 131 -10.80 5.52 -6.40
N ASN A 132 -11.79 6.14 -5.75
CA ASN A 132 -12.03 7.58 -5.88
C ASN A 132 -10.85 8.39 -5.34
N ILE A 133 -10.21 7.96 -4.25
CA ILE A 133 -8.98 8.60 -3.76
C ILE A 133 -7.89 8.59 -4.83
N CYS A 134 -7.58 7.46 -5.44
CA CYS A 134 -6.58 7.39 -6.51
C CYS A 134 -6.97 8.28 -7.70
N LYS A 135 -8.25 8.32 -8.06
CA LYS A 135 -8.79 9.17 -9.14
C LYS A 135 -8.59 10.66 -8.85
N ILE A 136 -8.86 11.09 -7.63
CA ILE A 136 -8.69 12.48 -7.19
C ILE A 136 -7.21 12.87 -7.17
N LEU A 137 -6.35 12.02 -6.58
CA LEU A 137 -4.92 12.27 -6.50
C LEU A 137 -4.25 12.38 -7.88
N ALA A 138 -4.73 11.61 -8.85
CA ALA A 138 -4.20 11.62 -10.21
C ALA A 138 -5.03 12.44 -11.21
N LYS A 139 -5.97 13.32 -10.75
CA LYS A 139 -6.94 14.01 -11.61
C LYS A 139 -6.27 14.74 -12.77
N ASP A 140 -5.30 15.58 -12.49
CA ASP A 140 -4.67 16.49 -13.45
C ASP A 140 -3.30 15.96 -13.95
N ILE A 141 -3.05 14.66 -13.78
CA ILE A 141 -1.81 14.01 -14.20
C ILE A 141 -2.02 13.33 -15.55
N GLU A 142 -1.06 13.48 -16.46
CA GLU A 142 -1.03 12.71 -17.71
C GLU A 142 -0.85 11.21 -17.40
N LYS A 143 -1.65 10.34 -18.03
CA LYS A 143 -1.68 8.91 -17.74
C LYS A 143 -1.46 8.11 -19.02
N LYS A 144 -0.68 7.02 -18.91
CA LYS A 144 -0.52 6.03 -19.97
C LYS A 144 -0.84 4.65 -19.41
N PHE A 145 -2.08 4.19 -19.64
CA PHE A 145 -2.58 2.87 -19.24
C PHE A 145 -2.40 1.84 -20.33
N LYS A 146 -2.56 0.54 -19.96
CA LYS A 146 -2.29 -0.62 -20.83
C LYS A 146 -0.89 -0.58 -21.41
N TYR A 147 0.06 -0.05 -20.64
CA TYR A 147 1.43 0.13 -21.05
C TYR A 147 2.37 -0.52 -20.02
N GLU A 148 2.84 -1.69 -20.35
CA GLU A 148 3.79 -2.42 -19.53
C GLU A 148 5.21 -1.88 -19.76
N VAL A 149 5.83 -1.43 -18.68
CA VAL A 149 7.25 -1.11 -18.69
C VAL A 149 8.03 -2.40 -18.52
N LYS A 150 8.84 -2.74 -19.54
CA LYS A 150 9.67 -3.95 -19.55
C LYS A 150 11.13 -3.68 -19.23
N SER A 151 11.59 -2.45 -19.51
CA SER A 151 12.97 -2.05 -19.26
C SER A 151 13.10 -0.54 -19.12
N TYR A 152 14.14 -0.13 -18.46
CA TYR A 152 14.62 1.25 -18.45
C TYR A 152 16.16 1.26 -18.42
N LYS A 153 16.76 2.29 -18.98
CA LYS A 153 18.22 2.47 -18.97
C LYS A 153 18.57 3.94 -18.84
N LYS A 154 19.71 4.22 -18.24
CA LYS A 154 20.25 5.59 -18.19
C LYS A 154 20.91 5.92 -19.53
N GLU A 155 20.51 7.03 -20.14
CA GLU A 155 21.16 7.60 -21.33
C GLU A 155 21.49 9.07 -21.06
N ASN A 156 22.76 9.38 -20.86
CA ASN A 156 23.21 10.68 -20.40
C ASN A 156 22.49 11.10 -19.12
N ASP A 157 21.74 12.21 -19.15
CA ASP A 157 21.02 12.78 -18.01
C ASP A 157 19.58 12.26 -17.86
N PHE A 158 19.14 11.36 -18.76
CA PHE A 158 17.76 10.88 -18.80
C PHE A 158 17.66 9.38 -18.59
N TRP A 159 16.53 8.95 -18.03
CA TRP A 159 16.06 7.59 -18.08
C TRP A 159 15.24 7.38 -19.35
N LEU A 160 15.57 6.35 -20.12
CA LEU A 160 14.82 5.92 -21.29
C LEU A 160 14.01 4.66 -20.95
N VAL A 161 12.70 4.82 -20.86
CA VAL A 161 11.75 3.75 -20.53
C VAL A 161 11.26 3.10 -21.82
N ASN A 162 11.36 1.78 -21.94
CA ASN A 162 11.02 0.98 -23.11
C ASN A 162 11.62 1.52 -24.43
N ASN A 163 12.77 2.19 -24.39
CA ASN A 163 13.40 2.86 -25.53
C ASN A 163 12.56 3.97 -26.21
N GLU A 164 11.52 4.49 -25.56
CA GLU A 164 10.64 5.51 -26.17
C GLU A 164 10.32 6.71 -25.27
N ILE A 165 10.17 6.54 -23.95
CA ILE A 165 9.77 7.61 -23.05
C ILE A 165 10.99 8.11 -22.28
N LYS A 166 11.27 9.41 -22.39
CA LYS A 166 12.38 10.05 -21.65
C LYS A 166 11.90 10.67 -20.35
N ALA A 167 12.64 10.44 -19.26
CA ALA A 167 12.38 10.97 -17.93
C ALA A 167 13.65 11.55 -17.30
N GLU A 168 13.60 12.73 -16.72
CA GLU A 168 14.69 13.26 -15.88
C GLU A 168 14.76 12.45 -14.57
N ASN A 169 13.60 12.16 -13.98
CA ASN A 169 13.47 11.38 -12.76
C ASN A 169 12.51 10.21 -12.98
N LEU A 170 12.93 9.02 -12.57
CA LEU A 170 12.13 7.80 -12.66
C LEU A 170 11.75 7.32 -11.26
N ILE A 171 10.45 7.10 -11.01
CA ILE A 171 9.93 6.67 -9.72
C ILE A 171 9.19 5.35 -9.90
N ILE A 172 9.62 4.30 -9.17
CA ILE A 172 9.05 2.95 -9.24
C ILE A 172 8.11 2.74 -8.05
N THR A 173 6.82 2.53 -8.33
CA THR A 173 5.75 2.31 -7.34
C THR A 173 4.90 1.09 -7.68
N THR A 174 5.52 0.04 -8.23
CA THR A 174 4.87 -1.13 -8.84
C THR A 174 4.27 -2.12 -7.83
N GLY A 175 4.36 -1.83 -6.53
CA GLY A 175 3.80 -2.68 -5.48
C GLY A 175 4.51 -4.03 -5.39
N ALA A 176 3.77 -5.13 -5.44
CA ALA A 176 4.33 -6.46 -5.25
C ALA A 176 5.21 -6.94 -6.43
N ASP A 177 5.00 -6.39 -7.62
CA ASP A 177 5.86 -6.67 -8.77
C ASP A 177 7.12 -5.80 -8.73
N VAL A 178 8.24 -6.43 -8.45
CA VAL A 178 9.56 -5.78 -8.37
C VAL A 178 10.49 -6.18 -9.53
N SER A 179 9.96 -6.76 -10.59
CA SER A 179 10.72 -7.24 -11.73
C SER A 179 11.58 -6.16 -12.41
N LEU A 180 11.20 -4.90 -12.27
CA LEU A 180 11.96 -3.76 -12.78
C LEU A 180 13.15 -3.36 -11.89
N ILE A 181 13.28 -3.92 -10.68
CA ILE A 181 14.35 -3.57 -9.74
C ILE A 181 15.33 -4.75 -9.67
N GLU A 182 16.49 -4.61 -10.28
CA GLU A 182 17.50 -5.67 -10.35
C GLU A 182 18.32 -5.84 -9.07
N GLU A 183 18.17 -4.91 -8.10
CA GLU A 183 18.91 -4.90 -6.86
C GLU A 183 18.53 -6.07 -5.94
N LYS A 184 19.48 -6.96 -5.66
CA LYS A 184 19.25 -8.22 -4.90
C LYS A 184 18.80 -7.99 -3.46
N TYR A 185 19.12 -6.84 -2.87
CA TYR A 185 18.65 -6.48 -1.52
C TYR A 185 17.17 -6.07 -1.51
N PHE A 186 16.60 -5.72 -2.66
CA PHE A 186 15.24 -5.24 -2.77
C PHE A 186 14.25 -6.41 -2.80
N ASN A 187 13.88 -6.90 -1.63
CA ASN A 187 13.03 -8.07 -1.50
C ASN A 187 11.64 -7.69 -0.96
N ILE A 188 10.63 -7.93 -1.79
CA ILE A 188 9.20 -7.76 -1.50
C ILE A 188 8.51 -9.11 -1.54
N ARG A 189 7.67 -9.36 -0.56
CA ARG A 189 6.78 -10.52 -0.51
C ARG A 189 5.37 -10.10 -0.93
N ALA A 190 4.81 -10.80 -1.89
CA ALA A 190 3.42 -10.69 -2.25
C ALA A 190 2.56 -11.40 -1.19
N VAL A 191 1.70 -10.65 -0.50
CA VAL A 191 0.71 -11.20 0.43
C VAL A 191 -0.66 -10.96 -0.17
N TRP A 192 -1.24 -12.00 -0.72
CA TRP A 192 -2.54 -11.96 -1.37
C TRP A 192 -3.65 -11.72 -0.36
N GLY A 193 -4.60 -10.87 -0.73
CA GLY A 193 -5.76 -10.58 0.08
C GLY A 193 -7.01 -10.46 -0.77
N GLN A 194 -8.07 -11.07 -0.28
CA GLN A 194 -9.41 -10.96 -0.84
C GLN A 194 -10.26 -10.07 0.05
N LYS A 195 -10.99 -9.15 -0.56
CA LYS A 195 -12.08 -8.35 0.02
C LYS A 195 -13.37 -8.70 -0.69
N ILE A 196 -14.46 -8.72 0.03
CA ILE A 196 -15.82 -8.83 -0.53
C ILE A 196 -16.64 -7.60 -0.15
N ASP A 197 -17.51 -7.19 -1.03
CA ASP A 197 -18.57 -6.23 -0.74
C ASP A 197 -19.89 -6.99 -0.71
N ILE A 198 -20.68 -6.76 0.34
CA ILE A 198 -21.98 -7.43 0.54
C ILE A 198 -23.11 -6.41 0.61
N GLU A 199 -24.25 -6.77 0.04
CA GLU A 199 -25.54 -6.15 0.29
C GLU A 199 -26.24 -6.94 1.40
N SER A 200 -26.77 -6.27 2.43
CA SER A 200 -27.46 -6.90 3.57
C SER A 200 -28.48 -5.96 4.19
N THR A 201 -29.36 -6.48 5.05
CA THR A 201 -30.30 -5.67 5.84
C THR A 201 -29.66 -5.11 7.12
N THR A 202 -28.42 -5.49 7.42
CA THR A 202 -27.67 -5.02 8.60
C THR A 202 -27.02 -3.66 8.37
N CYS A 203 -27.32 -2.69 9.24
CA CYS A 203 -26.69 -1.37 9.25
C CYS A 203 -25.59 -1.30 10.31
N LEU A 204 -24.36 -1.03 9.91
CA LEU A 204 -23.21 -0.83 10.78
C LEU A 204 -22.83 0.66 10.79
N SER A 205 -22.89 1.30 11.95
CA SER A 205 -22.58 2.73 12.11
C SER A 205 -21.09 3.04 12.26
N LYS A 206 -20.26 2.03 12.52
CA LYS A 206 -18.81 2.14 12.78
C LYS A 206 -18.04 1.13 11.94
N ASN A 207 -16.73 1.33 11.84
CA ASN A 207 -15.83 0.29 11.36
C ASN A 207 -15.47 -0.67 12.50
N TYR A 208 -15.25 -1.93 12.17
CA TYR A 208 -14.83 -2.96 13.13
C TYR A 208 -13.58 -3.67 12.62
N HIS A 209 -12.68 -4.03 13.53
CA HIS A 209 -11.49 -4.78 13.20
C HIS A 209 -11.18 -5.83 14.28
N LYS A 210 -11.22 -7.11 13.88
CA LYS A 210 -10.86 -8.29 14.67
C LYS A 210 -9.95 -9.20 13.84
N ALA A 211 -10.40 -10.38 13.48
CA ALA A 211 -9.72 -11.28 12.54
C ALA A 211 -9.86 -10.82 11.07
N CYS A 212 -10.93 -10.10 10.77
CA CYS A 212 -11.11 -9.32 9.53
C CYS A 212 -11.58 -7.90 9.90
N SER A 213 -11.76 -7.06 8.91
CA SER A 213 -12.35 -5.72 9.08
C SER A 213 -13.71 -5.66 8.41
N LEU A 214 -14.67 -5.01 9.08
CA LEU A 214 -15.94 -4.63 8.51
C LEU A 214 -15.99 -3.11 8.39
N SER A 215 -16.45 -2.60 7.25
CA SER A 215 -16.73 -1.18 7.11
C SER A 215 -18.02 -0.79 7.81
N HIS A 216 -18.18 0.50 8.12
CA HIS A 216 -19.52 1.07 8.26
C HIS A 216 -20.35 0.73 7.02
N SER A 217 -21.67 0.75 7.18
CA SER A 217 -22.59 0.42 6.09
C SER A 217 -23.07 1.67 5.36
N THR A 218 -23.01 1.65 4.03
CA THR A 218 -23.59 2.71 3.19
C THR A 218 -24.98 2.29 2.73
N LYS A 219 -26.00 3.11 2.99
CA LYS A 219 -27.37 2.82 2.53
C LYS A 219 -27.42 2.85 1.01
N LEU A 220 -28.04 1.84 0.41
CA LEU A 220 -28.28 1.82 -1.03
C LEU A 220 -29.53 2.64 -1.37
N GLU A 221 -29.43 3.43 -2.44
CA GLU A 221 -30.58 4.21 -2.94
C GLU A 221 -31.70 3.26 -3.41
N ASP A 222 -32.93 3.65 -3.16
CA ASP A 222 -34.16 2.91 -3.54
C ASP A 222 -34.28 1.50 -2.93
N LYS A 223 -33.47 1.14 -1.94
CA LYS A 223 -33.51 -0.16 -1.25
C LYS A 223 -33.49 0.00 0.26
N ASN A 224 -34.06 -0.98 0.97
CA ASN A 224 -33.92 -1.07 2.42
C ASN A 224 -32.74 -1.95 2.82
N THR A 225 -31.64 -1.85 2.07
CA THR A 225 -30.40 -2.61 2.24
C THR A 225 -29.19 -1.68 2.29
N TYR A 226 -28.08 -2.24 2.74
CA TYR A 226 -26.84 -1.54 2.99
C TYR A 226 -25.67 -2.28 2.32
N LEU A 227 -24.72 -1.52 1.81
CA LEU A 227 -23.45 -2.02 1.30
C LEU A 227 -22.40 -1.99 2.42
N THR A 228 -21.74 -3.13 2.66
CA THR A 228 -20.66 -3.27 3.66
C THR A 228 -19.47 -3.99 3.02
N SER A 229 -18.26 -3.48 3.25
CA SER A 229 -17.02 -4.14 2.83
C SER A 229 -16.47 -5.02 3.94
N ILE A 230 -16.11 -6.25 3.60
CA ILE A 230 -15.49 -7.23 4.51
C ILE A 230 -14.12 -7.63 3.97
N GLY A 231 -13.10 -7.49 4.77
CA GLY A 231 -11.72 -7.84 4.33
C GLY A 231 -10.68 -7.74 5.43
N ALA A 232 -9.54 -8.32 5.22
CA ALA A 232 -9.20 -9.09 4.05
C ALA A 232 -8.48 -10.38 4.47
N THR A 233 -8.51 -11.37 3.62
CA THR A 233 -7.72 -12.58 3.84
C THR A 233 -6.21 -12.33 3.75
N HIS A 234 -5.40 -13.30 4.17
CA HIS A 234 -3.94 -13.23 4.14
C HIS A 234 -3.39 -14.55 3.60
N ASN A 235 -3.35 -14.65 2.28
CA ASN A 235 -2.85 -15.85 1.60
C ASN A 235 -1.39 -15.61 1.18
N ARG A 236 -0.48 -16.44 1.68
CA ARG A 236 0.91 -16.47 1.24
C ARG A 236 1.03 -17.48 0.12
N ILE A 237 1.07 -16.99 -1.09
CA ILE A 237 1.17 -17.81 -2.29
C ILE A 237 2.48 -17.42 -2.94
N ASP A 238 3.37 -18.38 -3.10
CA ASP A 238 4.60 -18.20 -3.86
C ASP A 238 4.26 -18.26 -5.34
N CYS A 239 4.27 -17.11 -5.99
CA CYS A 239 4.14 -17.01 -7.43
C CYS A 239 5.17 -16.04 -8.00
N ASP A 240 5.63 -16.31 -9.19
CA ASP A 240 6.44 -15.36 -9.95
C ASP A 240 5.51 -14.29 -10.54
N LEU A 241 5.45 -13.13 -9.88
CA LEU A 241 4.62 -12.01 -10.31
C LEU A 241 5.01 -11.45 -11.69
N ARG A 242 6.20 -11.81 -12.22
CA ARG A 242 6.63 -11.44 -13.57
C ARG A 242 5.86 -12.21 -14.63
N VAL A 243 5.43 -13.43 -14.31
CA VAL A 243 4.63 -14.30 -15.20
C VAL A 243 3.14 -14.13 -14.96
N CYS A 244 2.77 -13.48 -13.87
CA CYS A 244 1.44 -13.43 -13.32
C CYS A 244 0.63 -12.27 -13.89
N ASN A 245 -0.30 -12.51 -14.78
CA ASN A 245 -1.34 -11.55 -15.20
C ASN A 245 -2.37 -11.30 -14.08
N CYS A 246 -1.91 -11.16 -12.84
CA CYS A 246 -2.70 -11.15 -11.62
C CYS A 246 -3.64 -9.97 -11.44
N CYS A 247 -3.71 -9.08 -12.37
CA CYS A 247 -4.42 -7.82 -12.25
C CYS A 247 -5.70 -7.78 -13.09
N LEU A 248 -6.18 -8.94 -13.52
CA LEU A 248 -7.44 -8.99 -14.24
C LEU A 248 -8.59 -8.85 -13.25
N ARG A 249 -9.12 -7.63 -13.16
CA ARG A 249 -10.46 -7.41 -12.66
C ARG A 249 -11.44 -7.89 -13.70
N LYS A 250 -12.25 -8.85 -13.35
CA LYS A 250 -13.42 -9.20 -14.15
C LYS A 250 -14.67 -9.01 -13.29
N LYS A 251 -15.78 -8.65 -13.94
CA LYS A 251 -17.03 -8.25 -13.28
C LYS A 251 -17.80 -9.40 -12.62
N GLU A 252 -17.46 -10.64 -12.93
CA GLU A 252 -18.16 -11.83 -12.43
C GLU A 252 -17.23 -12.72 -11.61
N LEU A 253 -17.76 -13.39 -10.60
CA LEU A 253 -17.03 -14.33 -9.75
C LEU A 253 -16.35 -15.47 -10.55
N SER A 254 -16.93 -15.84 -11.71
CA SER A 254 -16.39 -16.84 -12.64
C SER A 254 -15.14 -16.38 -13.38
N ASP A 255 -14.80 -15.11 -13.29
CA ASP A 255 -13.78 -14.47 -14.12
C ASP A 255 -12.45 -14.23 -13.42
N ILE A 256 -12.31 -14.63 -12.16
CA ILE A 256 -11.04 -14.55 -11.41
C ILE A 256 -10.27 -15.85 -11.66
N GLU A 257 -9.82 -16.04 -12.88
CA GLU A 257 -8.87 -17.11 -13.19
C GLU A 257 -7.46 -16.58 -13.08
N HIS A 258 -6.75 -17.14 -12.14
CA HIS A 258 -5.31 -17.00 -11.98
C HIS A 258 -4.74 -18.36 -11.63
N ASP A 259 -3.59 -18.73 -12.18
CA ASP A 259 -2.95 -20.02 -11.92
C ASP A 259 -2.70 -20.29 -10.44
N THR A 260 -2.56 -19.21 -9.64
CA THR A 260 -2.29 -19.28 -8.21
C THR A 260 -3.44 -18.81 -7.32
N TYR A 261 -4.44 -18.08 -7.85
CA TYR A 261 -5.62 -17.62 -7.09
C TYR A 261 -6.90 -18.16 -7.72
N THR A 262 -7.14 -19.45 -7.53
CA THR A 262 -8.19 -20.20 -8.19
C THR A 262 -9.60 -19.80 -7.75
N ASN A 263 -10.60 -20.14 -8.55
CA ASN A 263 -12.01 -19.94 -8.20
C ASN A 263 -12.41 -20.68 -6.91
N GLU A 264 -11.81 -21.82 -6.62
CA GLU A 264 -12.02 -22.56 -5.38
C GLU A 264 -11.50 -21.77 -4.17
N LEU A 265 -10.31 -21.18 -4.29
CA LEU A 265 -9.74 -20.32 -3.24
C LEU A 265 -10.60 -19.06 -3.03
N VAL A 266 -11.13 -18.46 -4.09
CA VAL A 266 -12.06 -17.33 -4.00
C VAL A 266 -13.32 -17.71 -3.21
N LYS A 267 -13.93 -18.85 -3.51
CA LYS A 267 -15.11 -19.36 -2.79
C LYS A 267 -14.81 -19.65 -1.32
N SER A 268 -13.70 -20.35 -1.04
CA SER A 268 -13.24 -20.65 0.32
C SER A 268 -12.98 -19.39 1.13
N ASN A 269 -12.25 -18.42 0.57
CA ASN A 269 -11.98 -17.14 1.20
C ASN A 269 -13.26 -16.31 1.43
N THR A 270 -14.21 -16.36 0.53
CA THR A 270 -15.50 -15.68 0.67
C THR A 270 -16.26 -16.24 1.87
N LYS A 271 -16.34 -17.56 1.98
CA LYS A 271 -16.96 -18.23 3.12
C LYS A 271 -16.26 -17.86 4.45
N GLU A 272 -14.93 -17.92 4.48
CA GLU A 272 -14.12 -17.54 5.65
C GLU A 272 -14.38 -16.09 6.09
N LEU A 273 -14.48 -15.17 5.13
CA LEU A 273 -14.74 -13.75 5.43
C LEU A 273 -16.13 -13.53 6.00
N LEU A 274 -17.16 -14.22 5.49
CA LEU A 274 -18.53 -14.15 6.02
C LEU A 274 -18.62 -14.74 7.45
N GLU A 275 -17.95 -15.86 7.72
CA GLU A 275 -17.87 -16.46 9.05
C GLU A 275 -17.19 -15.50 10.05
N LYS A 276 -16.04 -14.94 9.68
CA LYS A 276 -15.32 -13.94 10.50
C LYS A 276 -16.11 -12.66 10.73
N ALA A 277 -16.89 -12.23 9.75
CA ALA A 277 -17.76 -11.07 9.87
C ALA A 277 -18.88 -11.32 10.90
N ASN A 278 -19.52 -12.48 10.83
CA ASN A 278 -20.56 -12.88 11.78
C ASN A 278 -20.04 -13.02 13.23
N ASP A 279 -18.78 -13.38 13.43
CA ASP A 279 -18.13 -13.38 14.75
C ASP A 279 -17.92 -11.96 15.34
N ILE A 280 -17.91 -10.93 14.48
CA ILE A 280 -17.84 -9.54 14.90
C ILE A 280 -19.24 -8.97 15.15
N LYS A 281 -20.09 -9.04 14.14
CA LYS A 281 -21.49 -8.60 14.14
C LYS A 281 -22.33 -9.54 13.28
N LEU A 282 -23.49 -9.94 13.76
CA LEU A 282 -24.41 -10.76 12.97
C LEU A 282 -24.87 -9.98 11.73
N ILE A 283 -24.62 -10.54 10.57
CA ILE A 283 -25.02 -9.98 9.28
C ILE A 283 -26.26 -10.74 8.78
N HIS A 284 -27.36 -10.02 8.63
CA HIS A 284 -28.60 -10.61 8.16
C HIS A 284 -28.69 -10.55 6.63
N GLU A 285 -29.04 -11.68 6.01
CA GLU A 285 -29.27 -11.83 4.57
C GLU A 285 -28.12 -11.31 3.70
N PRO A 286 -26.85 -11.76 3.95
CA PRO A 286 -25.72 -11.26 3.20
C PRO A 286 -25.72 -11.80 1.77
N LYS A 287 -25.70 -10.88 0.78
CA LYS A 287 -25.50 -11.17 -0.63
C LYS A 287 -24.17 -10.58 -1.07
N VAL A 288 -23.25 -11.40 -1.51
CA VAL A 288 -21.97 -10.93 -2.08
C VAL A 288 -22.24 -10.29 -3.43
N VAL A 289 -21.85 -9.03 -3.58
CA VAL A 289 -22.07 -8.22 -4.79
C VAL A 289 -20.78 -7.88 -5.53
N ASP A 290 -19.63 -7.95 -4.84
CA ASP A 290 -18.32 -7.74 -5.47
C ASP A 290 -17.24 -8.52 -4.71
N VAL A 291 -16.23 -8.99 -5.45
CA VAL A 291 -15.03 -9.65 -4.92
C VAL A 291 -13.80 -9.01 -5.54
N LYS A 292 -12.87 -8.60 -4.70
CA LYS A 292 -11.61 -7.99 -5.14
C LYS A 292 -10.43 -8.70 -4.52
N VAL A 293 -9.44 -8.98 -5.34
CA VAL A 293 -8.21 -9.68 -4.93
C VAL A 293 -7.00 -8.86 -5.36
N GLY A 294 -5.97 -8.82 -4.50
CA GLY A 294 -4.74 -8.12 -4.84
C GLY A 294 -3.56 -8.46 -3.93
N PRO A 295 -2.35 -8.52 -4.49
CA PRO A 295 -1.12 -8.81 -3.76
C PRO A 295 -0.60 -7.54 -3.06
N ARG A 296 -0.54 -7.56 -1.72
CA ARG A 296 0.09 -6.52 -0.93
C ARG A 296 1.60 -6.65 -1.02
N ALA A 297 2.27 -5.53 -1.21
CA ALA A 297 3.73 -5.45 -1.21
C ALA A 297 4.26 -5.35 0.22
N SER A 298 4.77 -6.43 0.78
CA SER A 298 5.34 -6.44 2.13
C SER A 298 6.85 -6.65 2.07
N SER A 299 7.62 -5.74 2.67
CA SER A 299 9.04 -5.93 2.88
C SER A 299 9.28 -7.04 3.91
N VAL A 300 10.52 -7.53 4.00
CA VAL A 300 10.90 -8.60 4.92
C VAL A 300 10.87 -8.20 6.40
N ASP A 301 10.83 -6.90 6.68
CA ASP A 301 10.81 -6.31 8.03
C ASP A 301 9.60 -5.41 8.29
N TYR A 302 8.63 -5.41 7.38
CA TYR A 302 7.39 -4.63 7.40
C TYR A 302 7.53 -3.12 7.20
N PHE A 303 8.75 -2.57 7.25
CA PHE A 303 8.98 -1.15 6.96
C PHE A 303 8.90 -0.88 5.46
N PRO A 304 8.33 0.24 5.04
CA PRO A 304 8.33 0.64 3.64
C PRO A 304 9.77 0.94 3.15
N MET A 305 9.91 1.03 1.85
CA MET A 305 11.14 1.44 1.18
C MET A 305 10.86 2.69 0.36
N VAL A 306 11.55 3.76 0.69
CA VAL A 306 11.34 5.09 0.10
C VAL A 306 12.68 5.75 -0.19
N GLY A 307 12.75 6.52 -1.31
CA GLY A 307 13.92 7.29 -1.67
C GLY A 307 14.73 6.70 -2.83
N LYS A 308 15.96 7.14 -2.98
CA LYS A 308 16.87 6.64 -4.02
C LYS A 308 17.18 5.15 -3.83
N LEU A 309 17.31 4.42 -4.94
CA LEU A 309 17.83 3.06 -4.89
C LEU A 309 19.34 3.06 -4.62
N VAL A 310 19.79 2.17 -3.75
CA VAL A 310 21.23 1.94 -3.52
C VAL A 310 21.78 1.21 -4.75
N ASP A 311 22.90 1.68 -5.27
CA ASP A 311 23.72 0.97 -6.23
C ASP A 311 24.62 -0.03 -5.45
N SER A 312 24.13 -1.26 -5.32
CA SER A 312 24.82 -2.28 -4.53
C SER A 312 26.15 -2.69 -5.15
N LYS A 313 26.22 -2.70 -6.48
CA LYS A 313 27.44 -3.05 -7.21
C LYS A 313 28.52 -2.01 -6.97
N LYS A 314 28.23 -0.75 -7.26
CA LYS A 314 29.15 0.36 -7.06
C LYS A 314 29.59 0.47 -5.60
N THR A 315 28.67 0.39 -4.65
CA THR A 315 29.00 0.44 -3.22
C THR A 315 29.94 -0.70 -2.82
N LEU A 316 29.77 -1.92 -3.32
CA LEU A 316 30.65 -3.04 -2.99
C LEU A 316 31.99 -3.02 -3.73
N GLU A 317 32.10 -2.33 -4.86
CA GLU A 317 33.35 -2.04 -5.56
C GLU A 317 34.19 -1.00 -4.79
N GLU A 318 33.53 0.07 -4.32
CA GLU A 318 34.17 1.14 -3.53
C GLU A 318 34.54 0.68 -2.10
N PHE A 319 33.73 -0.18 -1.50
CA PHE A 319 33.90 -0.67 -0.13
C PHE A 319 33.83 -2.22 -0.04
N PRO A 320 34.82 -2.94 -0.62
CA PRO A 320 34.81 -4.41 -0.68
C PRO A 320 34.82 -5.07 0.70
N HIS A 321 35.34 -4.39 1.74
CA HIS A 321 35.39 -4.86 3.12
C HIS A 321 34.00 -5.01 3.77
N LEU A 322 32.94 -4.45 3.16
CA LEU A 322 31.54 -4.69 3.58
C LEU A 322 31.19 -6.17 3.52
N LYS A 323 31.77 -6.92 2.57
CA LYS A 323 31.60 -8.38 2.47
C LYS A 323 32.17 -9.13 3.67
N ASN A 324 32.98 -8.50 4.50
CA ASN A 324 33.61 -9.08 5.71
C ASN A 324 32.98 -8.56 7.01
N GLY A 325 31.73 -8.01 6.98
CA GLY A 325 30.99 -7.58 8.15
C GLY A 325 31.27 -6.17 8.64
N SER A 326 32.14 -5.44 7.96
CA SER A 326 32.42 -4.04 8.27
C SER A 326 31.21 -3.15 7.99
N HIS A 327 31.22 -1.96 8.54
CA HIS A 327 30.18 -0.95 8.36
C HIS A 327 30.75 0.33 7.78
N ILE A 328 29.97 0.99 6.96
CA ILE A 328 30.21 2.36 6.48
C ILE A 328 29.05 3.27 6.90
N LYS A 329 29.30 4.58 6.90
CA LYS A 329 28.26 5.58 7.14
C LYS A 329 27.25 5.59 5.99
N ASP A 330 26.02 6.01 6.24
CA ASP A 330 24.95 6.03 5.24
C ASP A 330 25.29 6.96 4.07
N GLU A 331 25.98 8.07 4.32
CA GLU A 331 26.40 9.04 3.32
C GLU A 331 27.44 8.48 2.33
N MET A 332 28.11 7.38 2.68
CA MET A 332 29.12 6.70 1.83
C MET A 332 28.49 5.62 0.94
N ILE A 333 27.21 5.32 1.13
CA ILE A 333 26.50 4.32 0.31
C ILE A 333 26.12 4.97 -1.01
N SER A 334 26.65 4.44 -2.11
CA SER A 334 26.34 4.92 -3.46
C SER A 334 24.88 4.65 -3.82
N THR A 335 24.20 5.63 -4.40
CA THR A 335 22.83 5.53 -4.87
C THR A 335 22.76 5.76 -6.38
N ILE A 336 21.69 5.27 -6.99
CA ILE A 336 21.43 5.46 -8.42
C ILE A 336 20.74 6.83 -8.62
N ASP A 337 21.39 7.71 -9.38
CA ASP A 337 20.90 9.08 -9.58
C ASP A 337 19.58 9.12 -10.31
N ASN A 338 18.65 9.94 -9.78
CA ASN A 338 17.33 10.19 -10.34
C ASN A 338 16.47 8.93 -10.52
N LEU A 339 16.78 7.87 -9.75
CA LEU A 339 15.97 6.65 -9.66
C LEU A 339 15.47 6.45 -8.23
N TYR A 340 14.16 6.52 -8.07
CA TYR A 340 13.50 6.53 -6.78
C TYR A 340 12.50 5.38 -6.67
N VAL A 341 12.17 5.02 -5.43
CA VAL A 341 11.16 4.02 -5.13
C VAL A 341 10.26 4.48 -3.99
N LEU A 342 9.00 4.10 -4.05
CA LEU A 342 8.07 4.06 -2.92
C LEU A 342 7.33 2.75 -2.96
N ASN A 343 7.69 1.84 -2.05
CA ASN A 343 7.18 0.47 -2.05
C ASN A 343 7.14 -0.12 -0.64
N GLY A 344 6.64 -1.34 -0.48
CA GLY A 344 6.67 -2.07 0.79
C GLY A 344 5.66 -1.60 1.82
N VAL A 345 4.60 -0.88 1.44
CA VAL A 345 3.58 -0.34 2.36
C VAL A 345 2.62 -1.39 2.94
N GLY A 346 2.70 -2.63 2.46
CA GLY A 346 1.94 -3.78 2.97
C GLY A 346 0.43 -3.56 2.96
N GLY A 347 -0.22 -3.94 4.06
CA GLY A 347 -1.67 -3.75 4.26
C GLY A 347 -2.09 -2.34 4.68
N ARG A 348 -1.15 -1.39 4.79
CA ARG A 348 -1.39 -0.02 5.27
C ARG A 348 -1.19 1.05 4.19
N GLY A 349 -1.39 0.69 2.93
CA GLY A 349 -1.14 1.58 1.80
C GLY A 349 -1.82 2.93 1.92
N TYR A 350 -3.09 2.99 2.31
CA TYR A 350 -3.84 4.24 2.46
C TYR A 350 -3.44 5.07 3.69
N VAL A 351 -2.84 4.45 4.70
CA VAL A 351 -2.25 5.17 5.84
C VAL A 351 -0.86 5.70 5.48
N LEU A 352 -0.01 4.87 4.88
CA LEU A 352 1.40 5.17 4.70
C LEU A 352 1.71 5.98 3.44
N SER A 353 1.01 5.71 2.31
CA SER A 353 1.43 6.26 1.01
C SER A 353 1.36 7.78 0.91
N PRO A 354 0.33 8.50 1.39
CA PRO A 354 0.35 9.96 1.31
C PRO A 354 1.50 10.59 2.11
N TYR A 355 1.72 10.12 3.32
CA TYR A 355 2.79 10.60 4.19
C TYR A 355 4.18 10.35 3.58
N LEU A 356 4.41 9.13 3.10
CA LEU A 356 5.68 8.73 2.51
C LEU A 356 5.92 9.39 1.14
N ALA A 357 4.87 9.56 0.34
CA ALA A 357 4.97 10.27 -0.94
C ALA A 357 5.35 11.74 -0.74
N LYS A 358 4.78 12.41 0.28
CA LYS A 358 5.20 13.76 0.63
C LYS A 358 6.68 13.81 1.01
N LYS A 359 7.15 12.88 1.86
CA LYS A 359 8.57 12.79 2.23
C LYS A 359 9.48 12.52 1.03
N LEU A 360 9.07 11.59 0.14
CA LEU A 360 9.81 11.31 -1.09
C LEU A 360 9.94 12.55 -1.97
N VAL A 361 8.87 13.31 -2.13
CA VAL A 361 8.88 14.54 -2.93
C VAL A 361 9.74 15.63 -2.26
N ASP A 362 9.71 15.74 -0.94
CA ASP A 362 10.59 16.64 -0.20
C ASP A 362 12.09 16.26 -0.36
N GLU A 363 12.42 14.96 -0.50
CA GLU A 363 13.78 14.52 -0.87
C GLU A 363 14.13 14.93 -2.30
N ILE A 364 13.24 14.64 -3.27
CA ILE A 364 13.49 14.92 -4.68
C ILE A 364 13.67 16.41 -4.94
N GLU A 365 12.82 17.27 -4.36
CA GLU A 365 12.77 18.68 -4.68
C GLU A 365 13.58 19.58 -3.73
N LYS A 366 13.82 19.12 -2.49
CA LYS A 366 14.45 19.95 -1.44
C LYS A 366 15.72 19.34 -0.88
N ASN A 367 16.14 18.17 -1.36
CA ASN A 367 17.25 17.38 -0.81
C ASN A 367 17.12 17.12 0.70
N ASN A 368 15.90 17.03 1.22
CA ASN A 368 15.62 16.66 2.60
C ASN A 368 15.64 15.14 2.75
N PHE A 369 16.79 14.60 3.16
CA PHE A 369 16.93 13.17 3.44
C PHE A 369 16.06 12.78 4.63
N PHE A 370 15.31 11.71 4.48
CA PHE A 370 14.51 11.18 5.56
C PHE A 370 15.19 10.00 6.26
N ASN A 371 14.51 9.60 7.33
CA ASN A 371 14.96 8.57 8.25
C ASN A 371 15.44 7.30 7.54
N VAL A 372 16.62 6.85 7.89
CA VAL A 372 17.28 5.62 7.41
C VAL A 372 16.37 4.39 7.53
N GLU A 373 15.45 4.39 8.50
CA GLU A 373 14.56 3.25 8.78
C GLU A 373 13.56 2.95 7.67
N ILE A 374 13.20 3.94 6.85
CA ILE A 374 12.32 3.76 5.69
C ILE A 374 13.08 3.80 4.36
N SER A 375 14.39 4.07 4.40
CA SER A 375 15.23 4.13 3.20
C SER A 375 15.61 2.73 2.67
N THR A 376 16.04 2.68 1.43
CA THR A 376 16.56 1.47 0.79
C THR A 376 17.87 0.99 1.41
N HIS A 377 18.66 1.90 2.04
CA HIS A 377 19.91 1.61 2.74
C HIS A 377 19.75 0.54 3.82
N ARG A 378 18.62 0.54 4.53
CA ARG A 378 18.31 -0.45 5.57
C ARG A 378 18.37 -1.88 5.03
N LEU A 379 17.71 -2.13 3.90
CA LEU A 379 17.67 -3.47 3.30
C LEU A 379 19.01 -3.83 2.65
N PHE A 380 19.70 -2.86 2.05
CA PHE A 380 21.06 -3.07 1.56
C PHE A 380 22.00 -3.52 2.68
N LYS A 381 22.04 -2.78 3.79
CA LYS A 381 22.85 -3.15 4.96
C LYS A 381 22.50 -4.53 5.55
N ARG A 382 21.20 -4.87 5.55
CA ARG A 382 20.73 -6.19 5.99
C ARG A 382 21.16 -7.31 5.04
N TRP A 383 21.13 -7.04 3.73
CA TRP A 383 21.52 -8.01 2.71
C TRP A 383 23.03 -8.24 2.71
N VAL A 384 23.83 -7.19 2.77
CA VAL A 384 25.28 -7.30 2.82
C VAL A 384 25.74 -8.19 3.98
N LYS A 385 25.13 -8.07 5.16
CA LYS A 385 25.42 -8.94 6.32
C LYS A 385 25.18 -10.43 6.08
N LYS A 386 24.52 -10.81 5.01
CA LYS A 386 24.25 -12.21 4.66
C LYS A 386 25.16 -12.73 3.55
N LEU A 387 26.09 -11.93 3.07
CA LEU A 387 27.06 -12.33 2.05
C LEU A 387 28.28 -13.05 2.65
N PHE A 388 28.31 -13.23 4.00
CA PHE A 388 29.28 -14.00 4.74
C PHE A 388 28.94 -15.46 4.79
#